data_57f8ea10d23087feb364990968401cae
#
_entry.id   57f8ea10d23087feb364990968401cae
#
_cell.length_a   1.000
_cell.length_b   1.000
_cell.length_c   1.000
_cell.angle_alpha   90.00
_cell.angle_beta   90.00
_cell.angle_gamma   90.00
#
_symmetry.space_group_name_H-M   'P 1'
#
loop_
_entity.id
_entity.type
_entity.pdbx_description
1 polymer ?
#
loop_
_entity_poly.entity_id
_entity_poly.type
_entity_poly.pdbx_seq_one_letter_code
_entity_poly.pdbx_strand_id
1 'polypeptide(L)'
;MPFPERRRQAVDPARKARKLDRIQAELLAPGLRPVRTADYLNFLPPGTPIEEPALTSGYGYPENIEALVARHRAGWVLDYGAGNRPEYLDNVVNLELAPYPSTDVMSGDMSLPFRDGCFDAIVTLAVLEHVREPWSVARELVRVLKPGGTLIADVPFLQPVHAYPSHFFNMTAEGLKSLFADTCDIESSEVPHYGRPIYTLTWFLQRYCDGLPPEQRAKFSQLRVADLLAHAGEQAKQDYVAQLPKEFNFELASVTTVVARKR
;
A
#
# COMPACT_ATOMS: atom_id res chain seq x y z
N MET A 1 6.61 5.46 11.35
CA MET A 1 6.22 6.82 11.78
C MET A 1 5.12 6.72 12.79
N PRO A 2 5.11 7.46 13.91
CA PRO A 2 3.98 7.46 14.81
C PRO A 2 2.92 8.43 14.27
N PHE A 3 2.03 7.93 13.42
CA PHE A 3 0.75 8.60 13.28
C PHE A 3 -0.04 8.37 14.57
N PRO A 4 -0.80 9.37 15.07
CA PRO A 4 -1.59 9.20 16.28
C PRO A 4 -2.52 8.00 16.09
N GLU A 5 -2.45 7.03 17.01
CA GLU A 5 -3.41 5.93 17.08
C GLU A 5 -4.80 6.53 17.26
N ARG A 6 -5.57 6.60 16.17
CA ARG A 6 -7.00 6.85 16.29
C ARG A 6 -7.62 5.60 16.93
N ARG A 7 -8.38 5.76 18.02
CA ARG A 7 -9.13 4.67 18.65
C ARG A 7 -9.97 3.97 17.59
N ARG A 8 -9.70 2.69 17.37
CA ARG A 8 -10.46 1.84 16.46
C ARG A 8 -11.90 1.80 16.95
N GLN A 9 -12.85 2.20 16.11
CA GLN A 9 -14.25 1.97 16.37
C GLN A 9 -14.57 0.51 16.08
N ALA A 10 -15.24 -0.16 17.00
CA ALA A 10 -15.84 -1.45 16.72
C ALA A 10 -16.89 -1.25 15.61
N VAL A 11 -16.81 -2.05 14.56
CA VAL A 11 -17.81 -2.02 13.49
C VAL A 11 -19.10 -2.68 13.99
N ASP A 12 -20.23 -1.98 13.90
CA ASP A 12 -21.55 -2.54 14.24
C ASP A 12 -21.86 -3.72 13.31
N PRO A 13 -22.06 -4.95 13.84
CA PRO A 13 -22.32 -6.13 13.03
C PRO A 13 -23.52 -6.02 12.10
N ALA A 14 -24.59 -5.38 12.55
CA ALA A 14 -25.80 -5.21 11.72
C ALA A 14 -25.55 -4.23 10.58
N ARG A 15 -24.80 -3.15 10.80
CA ARG A 15 -24.35 -2.21 9.78
C ARG A 15 -23.47 -2.94 8.75
N LYS A 16 -22.54 -3.75 9.21
CA LYS A 16 -21.63 -4.54 8.36
C LYS A 16 -22.43 -5.53 7.49
N ALA A 17 -23.30 -6.30 8.09
CA ALA A 17 -24.14 -7.26 7.37
C ALA A 17 -24.93 -6.58 6.23
N ARG A 18 -25.60 -5.45 6.52
CA ARG A 18 -26.33 -4.68 5.48
C ARG A 18 -25.41 -4.20 4.35
N LYS A 19 -24.23 -3.73 4.68
CA LYS A 19 -23.25 -3.30 3.67
C LYS A 19 -22.79 -4.47 2.79
N LEU A 20 -22.48 -5.64 3.39
CA LEU A 20 -22.09 -6.84 2.64
C LEU A 20 -23.22 -7.32 1.72
N ASP A 21 -24.49 -7.23 2.14
CA ASP A 21 -25.65 -7.54 1.29
C ASP A 21 -25.72 -6.60 0.08
N ARG A 22 -25.51 -5.30 0.30
CA ARG A 22 -25.45 -4.32 -0.78
C ARG A 22 -24.29 -4.56 -1.73
N ILE A 23 -23.09 -4.81 -1.24
CA ILE A 23 -21.91 -5.14 -2.05
C ILE A 23 -22.23 -6.37 -2.94
N GLN A 24 -22.80 -7.41 -2.35
CA GLN A 24 -23.13 -8.64 -3.08
C GLN A 24 -24.18 -8.41 -4.17
N ALA A 25 -25.19 -7.60 -3.91
CA ALA A 25 -26.27 -7.31 -4.86
C ALA A 25 -25.88 -6.31 -5.95
N GLU A 26 -25.10 -5.28 -5.59
CA GLU A 26 -24.85 -4.12 -6.42
C GLU A 26 -23.53 -4.19 -7.21
N LEU A 27 -22.50 -4.90 -6.69
CA LEU A 27 -21.13 -4.78 -7.20
C LEU A 27 -20.52 -6.06 -7.74
N LEU A 28 -20.90 -7.24 -7.23
CA LEU A 28 -20.25 -8.49 -7.65
C LEU A 28 -20.52 -8.80 -9.11
N ALA A 29 -19.52 -9.40 -9.77
CA ALA A 29 -19.68 -9.92 -11.12
C ALA A 29 -20.70 -11.09 -11.13
N PRO A 30 -21.52 -11.21 -12.19
CA PRO A 30 -22.52 -12.25 -12.29
C PRO A 30 -21.92 -13.66 -12.18
N GLY A 31 -22.57 -14.51 -11.41
CA GLY A 31 -22.15 -15.92 -11.26
C GLY A 31 -21.11 -16.16 -10.18
N LEU A 32 -20.42 -15.15 -9.68
CA LEU A 32 -19.48 -15.32 -8.58
C LEU A 32 -20.21 -15.59 -7.26
N ARG A 33 -19.66 -16.49 -6.47
CA ARG A 33 -20.18 -16.88 -5.15
C ARG A 33 -19.06 -16.82 -4.12
N PRO A 34 -19.04 -15.84 -3.22
CA PRO A 34 -18.07 -15.78 -2.13
C PRO A 34 -18.39 -16.82 -1.06
N VAL A 35 -17.39 -17.22 -0.31
CA VAL A 35 -17.63 -17.76 1.03
C VAL A 35 -17.97 -16.58 1.94
N ARG A 36 -19.24 -16.48 2.30
CA ARG A 36 -19.72 -15.38 3.16
C ARG A 36 -19.52 -15.74 4.62
N THR A 37 -18.86 -14.86 5.34
CA THR A 37 -18.77 -14.86 6.80
C THR A 37 -19.67 -13.78 7.40
N ALA A 38 -19.67 -13.64 8.73
CA ALA A 38 -20.33 -12.51 9.39
C ALA A 38 -19.65 -11.16 9.05
N ASP A 39 -18.34 -11.19 8.75
CA ASP A 39 -17.49 -10.01 8.71
C ASP A 39 -17.04 -9.63 7.30
N TYR A 40 -17.00 -10.56 6.33
CA TYR A 40 -16.52 -10.27 4.97
C TYR A 40 -16.98 -11.30 3.93
N LEU A 41 -16.82 -10.94 2.67
CA LEU A 41 -17.01 -11.81 1.51
C LEU A 41 -15.63 -12.33 1.07
N ASN A 42 -15.40 -13.64 1.18
CA ASN A 42 -14.10 -14.25 0.85
C ASN A 42 -14.12 -14.86 -0.55
N PHE A 43 -13.21 -14.41 -1.42
CA PHE A 43 -12.95 -14.90 -2.76
C PHE A 43 -11.57 -15.57 -2.89
N LEU A 44 -10.80 -15.65 -1.80
CA LEU A 44 -9.53 -16.36 -1.84
C LEU A 44 -9.74 -17.84 -2.11
N PRO A 45 -8.80 -18.50 -2.83
CA PRO A 45 -8.86 -19.95 -3.06
C PRO A 45 -9.00 -20.73 -1.74
N PRO A 46 -9.76 -21.83 -1.73
CA PRO A 46 -9.84 -22.69 -0.56
C PRO A 46 -8.45 -23.12 -0.07
N GLY A 47 -8.21 -23.01 1.23
CA GLY A 47 -6.91 -23.37 1.83
C GLY A 47 -5.84 -22.29 1.75
N THR A 48 -6.14 -21.11 1.22
CA THR A 48 -5.23 -19.97 1.33
C THR A 48 -5.03 -19.62 2.80
N PRO A 49 -3.78 -19.62 3.32
CA PRO A 49 -3.53 -19.18 4.69
C PRO A 49 -3.99 -17.75 4.89
N ILE A 50 -4.78 -17.53 5.93
CA ILE A 50 -5.25 -16.21 6.33
C ILE A 50 -4.52 -15.85 7.61
N GLU A 51 -3.57 -14.92 7.51
CA GLU A 51 -2.82 -14.43 8.66
C GLU A 51 -3.12 -12.94 8.87
N GLU A 52 -3.38 -12.55 10.12
CA GLU A 52 -3.40 -11.13 10.46
C GLU A 52 -1.97 -10.62 10.53
N PRO A 53 -1.57 -9.65 9.69
CA PRO A 53 -0.24 -9.09 9.79
C PRO A 53 -0.08 -8.30 11.09
N ALA A 54 1.02 -8.55 11.79
CA ALA A 54 1.37 -7.86 13.04
C ALA A 54 1.59 -6.34 12.83
N LEU A 55 1.92 -5.93 11.62
CA LEU A 55 2.22 -4.54 11.26
C LEU A 55 1.39 -4.14 10.03
N THR A 56 0.24 -3.57 10.25
CA THR A 56 -0.60 -3.02 9.17
C THR A 56 -0.71 -1.52 9.26
N SER A 57 -0.85 -0.90 8.10
CA SER A 57 -1.33 0.47 7.99
C SER A 57 -2.71 0.59 8.66
N GLY A 58 -2.80 1.37 9.71
CA GLY A 58 -4.04 1.64 10.47
C GLY A 58 -4.41 3.12 10.41
N TYR A 59 -4.08 3.81 9.32
CA TYR A 59 -4.25 5.25 9.18
C TYR A 59 -5.62 5.62 8.62
N GLY A 60 -6.13 6.79 9.06
CA GLY A 60 -7.25 7.45 8.41
C GLY A 60 -6.89 7.93 7.01
N TYR A 61 -7.90 8.35 6.26
CA TYR A 61 -7.66 8.93 4.96
C TYR A 61 -7.02 10.32 5.06
N PRO A 62 -6.12 10.69 4.12
CA PRO A 62 -5.73 12.08 3.91
C PRO A 62 -6.93 12.93 3.46
N GLU A 63 -6.86 14.23 3.66
CA GLU A 63 -7.95 15.18 3.39
C GLU A 63 -8.52 15.08 1.95
N ASN A 64 -7.66 14.93 0.95
CA ASN A 64 -8.07 14.77 -0.44
C ASN A 64 -8.86 13.47 -0.68
N ILE A 65 -8.52 12.39 0.01
CA ILE A 65 -9.26 11.13 -0.07
C ILE A 65 -10.58 11.23 0.72
N GLU A 66 -10.57 11.86 1.90
CA GLU A 66 -11.80 12.14 2.64
C GLU A 66 -12.79 12.94 1.78
N ALA A 67 -12.30 13.98 1.08
CA ALA A 67 -13.11 14.77 0.16
C ALA A 67 -13.65 13.95 -1.03
N LEU A 68 -12.82 13.05 -1.60
CA LEU A 68 -13.25 12.15 -2.67
C LEU A 68 -14.36 11.21 -2.18
N VAL A 69 -14.17 10.55 -1.05
CA VAL A 69 -15.16 9.64 -0.45
C VAL A 69 -16.47 10.39 -0.13
N ALA A 70 -16.36 11.60 0.42
CA ALA A 70 -17.51 12.43 0.73
C ALA A 70 -18.30 12.86 -0.52
N ARG A 71 -17.64 13.11 -1.64
CA ARG A 71 -18.25 13.44 -2.94
C ARG A 71 -19.11 12.28 -3.45
N HIS A 72 -18.68 11.05 -3.22
CA HIS A 72 -19.34 9.84 -3.71
C HIS A 72 -20.21 9.13 -2.66
N ARG A 73 -20.83 9.88 -1.72
CA ARG A 73 -21.68 9.30 -0.65
C ARG A 73 -22.88 8.49 -1.15
N ALA A 74 -23.39 8.80 -2.32
CA ALA A 74 -24.52 8.10 -2.93
C ALA A 74 -24.11 6.94 -3.86
N GLY A 75 -22.81 6.78 -4.08
CA GLY A 75 -22.23 5.74 -4.93
C GLY A 75 -21.31 4.81 -4.17
N TRP A 76 -20.30 4.26 -4.86
CA TRP A 76 -19.34 3.34 -4.29
C TRP A 76 -17.90 3.76 -4.58
N VAL A 77 -17.06 3.72 -3.55
CA VAL A 77 -15.61 3.88 -3.63
C VAL A 77 -14.95 2.54 -3.31
N LEU A 78 -14.00 2.09 -4.11
CA LEU A 78 -13.15 0.96 -3.78
C LEU A 78 -11.87 1.46 -3.08
N ASP A 79 -11.57 0.93 -1.92
CA ASP A 79 -10.27 1.06 -1.26
C ASP A 79 -9.53 -0.28 -1.44
N TYR A 80 -8.64 -0.31 -2.43
CA TYR A 80 -7.87 -1.50 -2.79
C TYR A 80 -6.59 -1.58 -1.95
N GLY A 81 -6.46 -2.64 -1.16
CA GLY A 81 -5.42 -2.79 -0.15
C GLY A 81 -5.66 -1.84 1.04
N ALA A 82 -6.89 -1.82 1.54
CA ALA A 82 -7.35 -0.84 2.52
C ALA A 82 -6.57 -0.85 3.84
N GLY A 83 -5.94 -1.97 4.19
CA GLY A 83 -5.38 -2.15 5.51
C GLY A 83 -6.46 -2.15 6.60
N ASN A 84 -6.06 -1.87 7.82
CA ASN A 84 -6.96 -1.82 8.98
C ASN A 84 -7.47 -0.38 9.20
N ARG A 85 -8.51 0.02 8.46
CA ARG A 85 -9.06 1.39 8.58
C ARG A 85 -9.66 1.65 9.95
N PRO A 86 -9.33 2.79 10.60
CA PRO A 86 -9.88 3.15 11.90
C PRO A 86 -11.36 3.56 11.82
N GLU A 87 -11.82 4.01 10.66
CA GLU A 87 -13.19 4.43 10.40
C GLU A 87 -13.82 3.52 9.33
N TYR A 88 -15.05 3.07 9.61
CA TYR A 88 -15.82 2.20 8.70
C TYR A 88 -16.90 3.00 7.98
N LEU A 89 -16.76 3.17 6.65
CA LEU A 89 -17.63 4.00 5.83
C LEU A 89 -18.57 3.14 4.96
N ASP A 90 -19.85 3.52 4.87
CA ASP A 90 -20.88 2.72 4.21
C ASP A 90 -20.79 2.69 2.67
N ASN A 91 -20.15 3.70 2.10
CA ASN A 91 -19.94 3.84 0.66
C ASN A 91 -18.52 3.45 0.20
N VAL A 92 -17.66 2.97 1.10
CA VAL A 92 -16.31 2.51 0.75
C VAL A 92 -16.25 1.01 0.90
N VAL A 93 -15.88 0.29 -0.16
CA VAL A 93 -15.59 -1.15 -0.11
C VAL A 93 -14.12 -1.33 0.22
N ASN A 94 -13.83 -1.83 1.42
CA ASN A 94 -12.47 -2.15 1.85
C ASN A 94 -12.10 -3.56 1.36
N LEU A 95 -11.26 -3.63 0.33
CA LEU A 95 -10.72 -4.89 -0.19
C LEU A 95 -9.34 -5.13 0.39
N GLU A 96 -9.13 -6.33 0.91
CA GLU A 96 -7.89 -6.74 1.58
C GLU A 96 -7.59 -8.24 1.42
N LEU A 97 -6.33 -8.63 1.72
CA LEU A 97 -5.92 -10.02 1.83
C LEU A 97 -6.09 -10.58 3.26
N ALA A 98 -6.32 -9.72 4.24
CA ALA A 98 -6.42 -10.06 5.65
C ALA A 98 -7.77 -9.65 6.26
N PRO A 99 -8.29 -10.40 7.26
CA PRO A 99 -9.62 -10.19 7.84
C PRO A 99 -9.59 -9.13 8.96
N TYR A 100 -9.28 -7.89 8.60
CA TYR A 100 -9.42 -6.79 9.58
C TYR A 100 -10.89 -6.50 9.89
N PRO A 101 -11.19 -5.86 11.04
CA PRO A 101 -12.55 -5.44 11.36
C PRO A 101 -13.18 -4.57 10.27
N SER A 102 -12.38 -3.79 9.53
CA SER A 102 -12.82 -2.95 8.43
C SER A 102 -12.96 -3.69 7.09
N THR A 103 -12.38 -4.88 6.91
CA THR A 103 -12.39 -5.61 5.63
C THR A 103 -13.80 -6.01 5.22
N ASP A 104 -14.21 -5.68 4.00
CA ASP A 104 -15.49 -6.09 3.41
C ASP A 104 -15.33 -7.25 2.43
N VAL A 105 -14.25 -7.23 1.65
CA VAL A 105 -13.98 -8.22 0.61
C VAL A 105 -12.55 -8.71 0.74
N MET A 106 -12.37 -10.01 0.81
CA MET A 106 -11.07 -10.67 0.72
C MET A 106 -10.90 -11.25 -0.67
N SER A 107 -9.91 -10.77 -1.42
CA SER A 107 -9.64 -11.22 -2.79
C SER A 107 -8.16 -11.08 -3.10
N GLY A 108 -7.67 -11.94 -4.01
CA GLY A 108 -6.31 -11.84 -4.55
C GLY A 108 -6.17 -10.76 -5.62
N ASP A 109 -4.95 -10.57 -6.10
CA ASP A 109 -4.54 -9.41 -6.93
C ASP A 109 -4.99 -9.50 -8.40
N MET A 110 -5.14 -10.71 -8.94
CA MET A 110 -5.16 -10.92 -10.39
C MET A 110 -6.54 -10.76 -11.05
N SER A 111 -7.62 -10.78 -10.26
CA SER A 111 -8.98 -10.61 -10.78
C SER A 111 -9.89 -10.14 -9.65
N LEU A 112 -10.41 -8.94 -9.78
CA LEU A 112 -11.32 -8.38 -8.80
C LEU A 112 -12.72 -8.98 -8.98
N PRO A 113 -13.42 -9.36 -7.89
CA PRO A 113 -14.70 -10.04 -7.97
C PRO A 113 -15.87 -9.12 -8.34
N PHE A 114 -15.58 -7.98 -8.90
CA PHE A 114 -16.56 -6.94 -9.22
C PHE A 114 -16.86 -6.88 -10.71
N ARG A 115 -18.08 -6.44 -11.05
CA ARG A 115 -18.50 -6.17 -12.43
C ARG A 115 -17.78 -4.93 -12.98
N ASP A 116 -17.73 -4.82 -14.29
CA ASP A 116 -17.16 -3.67 -14.99
C ASP A 116 -17.89 -2.39 -14.60
N GLY A 117 -17.15 -1.30 -14.46
CA GLY A 117 -17.68 0.04 -14.27
C GLY A 117 -18.66 0.18 -13.10
N CYS A 118 -18.39 -0.40 -11.94
CA CYS A 118 -19.30 -0.34 -10.80
C CYS A 118 -18.88 0.66 -9.70
N PHE A 119 -17.63 1.12 -9.70
CA PHE A 119 -17.16 2.09 -8.71
C PHE A 119 -17.07 3.51 -9.28
N ASP A 120 -17.53 4.50 -8.51
CA ASP A 120 -17.44 5.92 -8.85
C ASP A 120 -16.02 6.47 -8.63
N ALA A 121 -15.31 5.91 -7.66
CA ALA A 121 -13.90 6.22 -7.42
C ALA A 121 -13.15 5.00 -6.89
N ILE A 122 -11.82 5.02 -7.06
CA ILE A 122 -10.90 4.01 -6.53
C ILE A 122 -9.74 4.70 -5.83
N VAL A 123 -9.34 4.14 -4.69
CA VAL A 123 -8.18 4.55 -3.92
C VAL A 123 -7.28 3.34 -3.72
N THR A 124 -5.97 3.51 -3.92
CA THR A 124 -4.95 2.51 -3.61
C THR A 124 -3.69 3.23 -3.11
N LEU A 125 -3.40 3.08 -1.83
CA LEU A 125 -2.36 3.85 -1.13
C LEU A 125 -1.30 2.89 -0.58
N ALA A 126 -0.09 2.96 -1.13
CA ALA A 126 1.04 2.11 -0.76
C ALA A 126 0.70 0.60 -0.82
N VAL A 127 0.23 0.15 -1.99
CA VAL A 127 -0.18 -1.24 -2.25
C VAL A 127 0.50 -1.80 -3.49
N LEU A 128 0.60 -1.04 -4.57
CA LEU A 128 1.09 -1.56 -5.86
C LEU A 128 2.57 -1.95 -5.82
N GLU A 129 3.35 -1.45 -4.87
CA GLU A 129 4.71 -1.90 -4.59
C GLU A 129 4.79 -3.33 -4.04
N HIS A 130 3.70 -3.81 -3.43
CA HIS A 130 3.57 -5.16 -2.86
C HIS A 130 2.98 -6.17 -3.84
N VAL A 131 2.59 -5.72 -5.03
CA VAL A 131 1.99 -6.53 -6.07
C VAL A 131 3.05 -6.97 -7.09
N ARG A 132 3.10 -8.28 -7.39
CA ARG A 132 4.06 -8.83 -8.35
C ARG A 132 3.82 -8.35 -9.79
N GLU A 133 2.57 -8.16 -10.16
CA GLU A 133 2.14 -7.74 -11.50
C GLU A 133 1.27 -6.48 -11.45
N PRO A 134 1.83 -5.31 -11.09
CA PRO A 134 1.06 -4.08 -10.89
C PRO A 134 0.33 -3.61 -12.15
N TRP A 135 0.85 -3.94 -13.36
CA TRP A 135 0.15 -3.66 -14.63
C TRP A 135 -1.16 -4.43 -14.76
N SER A 136 -1.20 -5.69 -14.30
CA SER A 136 -2.42 -6.49 -14.32
C SER A 136 -3.45 -5.96 -13.33
N VAL A 137 -3.01 -5.58 -12.14
CA VAL A 137 -3.87 -4.95 -11.13
C VAL A 137 -4.37 -3.59 -11.62
N ALA A 138 -3.53 -2.76 -12.22
CA ALA A 138 -3.96 -1.47 -12.77
C ALA A 138 -5.08 -1.63 -13.80
N ARG A 139 -4.97 -2.63 -14.71
CA ARG A 139 -6.05 -2.95 -15.67
C ARG A 139 -7.35 -3.35 -14.98
N GLU A 140 -7.28 -4.15 -13.92
CA GLU A 140 -8.47 -4.56 -13.15
C GLU A 140 -9.10 -3.39 -12.41
N LEU A 141 -8.30 -2.51 -11.80
CA LEU A 141 -8.79 -1.30 -11.17
C LEU A 141 -9.53 -0.41 -12.18
N VAL A 142 -8.96 -0.22 -13.37
CA VAL A 142 -9.62 0.54 -14.43
C VAL A 142 -10.87 -0.17 -14.96
N ARG A 143 -10.87 -1.50 -15.09
CA ARG A 143 -12.05 -2.27 -15.50
C ARG A 143 -13.24 -2.03 -14.59
N VAL A 144 -13.02 -2.04 -13.28
CA VAL A 144 -14.13 -1.88 -12.31
C VAL A 144 -14.51 -0.41 -12.05
N LEU A 145 -13.68 0.55 -12.48
CA LEU A 145 -13.96 1.98 -12.41
C LEU A 145 -14.97 2.37 -13.49
N LYS A 146 -15.95 3.21 -13.16
CA LYS A 146 -16.90 3.77 -14.11
C LYS A 146 -16.20 4.69 -15.13
N PRO A 147 -16.71 4.79 -16.37
CA PRO A 147 -16.32 5.88 -17.25
C PRO A 147 -16.48 7.24 -16.56
N GLY A 148 -15.44 8.08 -16.58
CA GLY A 148 -15.41 9.36 -15.86
C GLY A 148 -15.19 9.26 -14.36
N GLY A 149 -14.98 8.06 -13.80
CA GLY A 149 -14.64 7.85 -12.41
C GLY A 149 -13.20 8.31 -12.08
N THR A 150 -12.93 8.59 -10.82
CA THR A 150 -11.63 9.06 -10.34
C THR A 150 -10.83 7.92 -9.70
N LEU A 151 -9.56 7.76 -10.10
CA LEU A 151 -8.62 6.86 -9.46
C LEU A 151 -7.50 7.66 -8.81
N ILE A 152 -7.22 7.41 -7.52
CA ILE A 152 -6.07 7.95 -6.80
C ILE A 152 -5.19 6.79 -6.36
N ALA A 153 -3.94 6.80 -6.82
CA ALA A 153 -2.93 5.81 -6.47
C ALA A 153 -1.66 6.50 -6.00
N ASP A 154 -1.06 5.99 -4.94
CA ASP A 154 0.31 6.34 -4.58
C ASP A 154 1.16 5.10 -4.31
N VAL A 155 2.46 5.25 -4.54
CA VAL A 155 3.47 4.22 -4.30
C VAL A 155 4.76 4.88 -3.81
N PRO A 156 5.60 4.18 -3.03
CA PRO A 156 6.90 4.70 -2.63
C PRO A 156 7.86 4.79 -3.82
N PHE A 157 8.77 5.77 -3.75
CA PHE A 157 9.90 5.85 -4.66
C PHE A 157 11.24 5.62 -3.96
N LEU A 158 11.52 6.33 -2.87
CA LEU A 158 12.81 6.24 -2.16
C LEU A 158 12.68 5.65 -0.75
N GLN A 159 11.69 4.80 -0.52
CA GLN A 159 11.54 4.16 0.78
C GLN A 159 12.45 2.93 0.89
N PRO A 160 12.99 2.64 2.08
CA PRO A 160 13.62 1.36 2.38
C PRO A 160 12.70 0.19 2.02
N VAL A 161 13.30 -0.95 1.69
CA VAL A 161 12.50 -2.17 1.47
C VAL A 161 11.73 -2.47 2.75
N HIS A 162 10.43 -2.55 2.63
CA HIS A 162 9.53 -2.94 3.71
C HIS A 162 8.58 -4.00 3.17
N ALA A 163 8.31 -5.02 3.93
CA ALA A 163 7.60 -6.15 3.38
C ALA A 163 6.37 -6.53 4.18
N TYR A 164 5.23 -6.62 3.48
CA TYR A 164 4.17 -7.54 3.80
C TYR A 164 3.27 -7.75 2.58
N PRO A 165 3.21 -8.95 2.05
CA PRO A 165 4.13 -10.07 2.27
C PRO A 165 5.47 -9.87 1.55
N SER A 166 5.54 -9.02 0.54
CA SER A 166 6.73 -8.76 -0.28
C SER A 166 6.72 -7.33 -0.81
N HIS A 167 7.89 -6.75 -1.04
CA HIS A 167 8.06 -5.46 -1.69
C HIS A 167 8.76 -5.69 -3.03
N PHE A 168 8.05 -5.50 -4.14
CA PHE A 168 8.56 -5.78 -5.48
C PHE A 168 9.10 -4.55 -6.17
N PHE A 169 8.44 -3.40 -6.00
CA PHE A 169 8.72 -2.21 -6.79
C PHE A 169 8.70 -0.93 -5.97
N ASN A 170 9.74 -0.11 -6.08
CA ASN A 170 9.66 1.31 -5.84
C ASN A 170 9.49 2.01 -7.20
N MET A 171 8.51 2.89 -7.34
CA MET A 171 8.19 3.50 -8.64
C MET A 171 8.49 4.99 -8.66
N THR A 172 9.06 5.46 -9.77
CA THR A 172 9.10 6.89 -10.06
C THR A 172 7.70 7.41 -10.40
N ALA A 173 7.52 8.74 -10.42
CA ALA A 173 6.26 9.33 -10.88
C ALA A 173 5.89 8.87 -12.30
N GLU A 174 6.86 8.74 -13.21
CA GLU A 174 6.63 8.24 -14.56
C GLU A 174 6.28 6.74 -14.57
N GLY A 175 6.91 5.94 -13.69
CA GLY A 175 6.57 4.54 -13.53
C GLY A 175 5.11 4.35 -13.07
N LEU A 176 4.66 5.11 -12.08
CA LEU A 176 3.28 5.06 -11.62
C LEU A 176 2.29 5.52 -12.72
N LYS A 177 2.57 6.64 -13.39
CA LYS A 177 1.73 7.10 -14.51
C LYS A 177 1.60 6.07 -15.62
N SER A 178 2.68 5.35 -15.95
CA SER A 178 2.67 4.35 -17.02
C SER A 178 1.72 3.17 -16.77
N LEU A 179 1.30 2.94 -15.53
CA LEU A 179 0.29 1.92 -15.20
C LEU A 179 -1.11 2.30 -15.71
N PHE A 180 -1.39 3.58 -15.87
CA PHE A 180 -2.74 4.10 -16.13
C PHE A 180 -2.86 4.93 -17.42
N ALA A 181 -1.76 5.46 -17.96
CA ALA A 181 -1.78 6.45 -19.05
C ALA A 181 -2.41 5.95 -20.37
N ASP A 182 -2.39 4.65 -20.62
CA ASP A 182 -3.03 4.07 -21.82
C ASP A 182 -4.56 4.02 -21.73
N THR A 183 -5.12 4.17 -20.53
CA THR A 183 -6.56 3.94 -20.24
C THR A 183 -7.22 5.07 -19.45
N CYS A 184 -6.43 6.00 -18.91
CA CYS A 184 -6.91 7.12 -18.10
C CYS A 184 -6.18 8.41 -18.50
N ASP A 185 -6.88 9.53 -18.46
CA ASP A 185 -6.26 10.85 -18.52
C ASP A 185 -5.59 11.16 -17.18
N ILE A 186 -4.30 11.45 -17.18
CA ILE A 186 -3.56 11.81 -15.98
C ILE A 186 -3.81 13.28 -15.64
N GLU A 187 -4.65 13.56 -14.66
CA GLU A 187 -5.01 14.93 -14.27
C GLU A 187 -3.93 15.62 -13.44
N SER A 188 -3.27 14.89 -12.53
CA SER A 188 -2.18 15.41 -11.70
C SER A 188 -1.16 14.33 -11.32
N SER A 189 0.02 14.75 -10.89
CA SER A 189 1.03 13.90 -10.29
C SER A 189 1.79 14.72 -9.26
N GLU A 190 1.59 14.44 -7.99
CA GLU A 190 2.03 15.29 -6.88
C GLU A 190 2.74 14.48 -5.81
N VAL A 191 3.48 15.16 -4.95
CA VAL A 191 4.06 14.57 -3.75
C VAL A 191 3.14 14.92 -2.57
N PRO A 192 2.41 13.95 -2.02
CA PRO A 192 1.52 14.20 -0.89
C PRO A 192 2.33 14.62 0.35
N HIS A 193 1.66 15.24 1.34
CA HIS A 193 2.33 15.72 2.55
C HIS A 193 3.15 14.62 3.24
N TYR A 194 2.62 13.40 3.34
CA TYR A 194 3.27 12.24 3.95
C TYR A 194 4.32 11.58 3.06
N GLY A 195 4.45 11.98 1.79
CA GLY A 195 5.45 11.52 0.82
C GLY A 195 6.68 12.43 0.70
N ARG A 196 6.78 13.50 1.52
CA ARG A 196 7.89 14.45 1.41
C ARG A 196 9.24 13.79 1.73
N PRO A 197 10.34 14.21 1.06
CA PRO A 197 11.67 13.59 1.18
C PRO A 197 12.18 13.43 2.61
N ILE A 198 11.79 14.33 3.51
CA ILE A 198 12.25 14.28 4.92
C ILE A 198 11.81 12.97 5.62
N TYR A 199 10.63 12.42 5.27
CA TYR A 199 10.16 11.18 5.86
C TYR A 199 11.05 10.00 5.45
N THR A 200 11.39 9.91 4.18
CA THR A 200 12.33 8.87 3.68
C THR A 200 13.71 9.04 4.30
N LEU A 201 14.25 10.26 4.32
CA LEU A 201 15.56 10.53 4.91
C LEU A 201 15.60 10.09 6.39
N THR A 202 14.58 10.47 7.16
CA THR A 202 14.49 10.08 8.58
C THR A 202 14.40 8.57 8.73
N TRP A 203 13.54 7.91 7.97
CA TRP A 203 13.38 6.46 8.03
C TRP A 203 14.66 5.73 7.61
N PHE A 204 15.30 6.14 6.53
CA PHE A 204 16.55 5.58 6.07
C PHE A 204 17.64 5.68 7.15
N LEU A 205 17.84 6.86 7.73
CA LEU A 205 18.83 7.07 8.78
C LEU A 205 18.52 6.26 10.05
N GLN A 206 17.25 6.15 10.44
CA GLN A 206 16.84 5.30 11.56
C GLN A 206 17.18 3.84 11.31
N ARG A 207 16.78 3.30 10.15
CA ARG A 207 17.08 1.90 9.80
C ARG A 207 18.58 1.64 9.70
N TYR A 208 19.34 2.59 9.16
CA TYR A 208 20.78 2.51 9.12
C TYR A 208 21.37 2.41 10.53
N CYS A 209 20.96 3.28 11.43
CA CYS A 209 21.37 3.24 12.85
C CYS A 209 20.96 1.94 13.55
N ASP A 210 19.74 1.44 13.28
CA ASP A 210 19.24 0.21 13.91
C ASP A 210 20.06 -1.01 13.52
N GLY A 211 20.60 -1.07 12.30
CA GLY A 211 21.47 -2.14 11.83
C GLY A 211 22.88 -2.08 12.42
N LEU A 212 23.32 -0.95 12.90
CA LEU A 212 24.71 -0.80 13.35
C LEU A 212 24.94 -1.41 14.74
N PRO A 213 26.14 -2.03 14.99
CA PRO A 213 26.59 -2.36 16.32
C PRO A 213 26.62 -1.11 17.22
N PRO A 214 26.41 -1.23 18.54
CA PRO A 214 26.25 -0.09 19.46
C PRO A 214 27.36 0.96 19.36
N GLU A 215 28.62 0.54 19.22
CA GLU A 215 29.75 1.46 19.08
C GLU A 215 29.68 2.26 17.78
N GLN A 216 29.40 1.60 16.65
CA GLN A 216 29.31 2.26 15.35
C GLN A 216 28.05 3.13 15.26
N ARG A 217 26.94 2.70 15.85
CA ARG A 217 25.74 3.52 16.00
C ARG A 217 26.02 4.82 16.75
N ALA A 218 26.74 4.75 17.87
CA ALA A 218 27.11 5.92 18.64
C ALA A 218 27.97 6.90 17.83
N LYS A 219 28.94 6.40 17.06
CA LYS A 219 29.78 7.21 16.17
C LYS A 219 28.96 7.83 15.05
N PHE A 220 28.16 7.02 14.33
CA PHE A 220 27.34 7.48 13.20
C PHE A 220 26.32 8.53 13.61
N SER A 221 25.68 8.38 14.77
CA SER A 221 24.69 9.33 15.29
C SER A 221 25.26 10.72 15.64
N GLN A 222 26.57 10.86 15.74
CA GLN A 222 27.23 12.13 15.99
C GLN A 222 27.70 12.85 14.70
N LEU A 223 27.56 12.20 13.54
CA LEU A 223 27.94 12.81 12.27
C LEU A 223 27.01 13.97 11.96
N ARG A 224 27.59 15.05 11.48
CA ARG A 224 26.83 16.16 10.92
C ARG A 224 26.42 15.82 9.49
N VAL A 225 25.39 16.45 8.99
CA VAL A 225 24.98 16.33 7.58
C VAL A 225 26.16 16.62 6.63
N ALA A 226 27.00 17.61 6.96
CA ALA A 226 28.18 17.93 6.17
C ALA A 226 29.18 16.77 6.08
N ASP A 227 29.29 15.97 7.12
CA ASP A 227 30.19 14.80 7.15
C ASP A 227 29.64 13.68 6.23
N LEU A 228 28.31 13.50 6.20
CA LEU A 228 27.64 12.53 5.31
C LEU A 228 27.66 12.97 3.83
N LEU A 229 27.75 14.26 3.56
CA LEU A 229 27.86 14.81 2.20
C LEU A 229 29.29 14.73 1.61
N ALA A 230 30.26 14.23 2.38
CA ALA A 230 31.61 13.97 1.88
C ALA A 230 31.57 12.92 0.74
N HIS A 231 32.66 12.84 -0.03
CA HIS A 231 32.75 11.93 -1.19
C HIS A 231 32.45 10.48 -0.80
N ALA A 232 31.50 9.84 -1.51
CA ALA A 232 30.99 8.50 -1.18
C ALA A 232 32.09 7.43 -1.09
N GLY A 233 33.15 7.52 -1.89
CA GLY A 233 34.30 6.61 -1.82
C GLY A 233 35.10 6.70 -0.51
N GLU A 234 35.10 7.85 0.18
CA GLU A 234 35.70 8.00 1.50
C GLU A 234 34.73 7.49 2.59
N GLN A 235 33.46 7.72 2.43
CA GLN A 235 32.45 7.15 3.32
C GLN A 235 32.46 5.62 3.29
N ALA A 236 32.61 5.01 2.12
CA ALA A 236 32.64 3.56 1.94
C ALA A 236 33.79 2.85 2.72
N LYS A 237 34.83 3.58 3.11
CA LYS A 237 35.96 3.05 3.90
C LYS A 237 35.72 3.06 5.41
N GLN A 238 34.63 3.63 5.86
CA GLN A 238 34.32 3.81 7.28
C GLN A 238 33.77 2.53 7.91
N ASP A 239 34.11 2.31 9.19
CA ASP A 239 33.65 1.12 9.93
C ASP A 239 32.12 1.02 10.00
N TYR A 240 31.41 2.13 10.11
CA TYR A 240 29.93 2.12 10.09
C TYR A 240 29.34 1.70 8.73
N VAL A 241 30.12 1.68 7.66
CA VAL A 241 29.70 1.09 6.38
C VAL A 241 30.11 -0.39 6.33
N ALA A 242 31.34 -0.71 6.70
CA ALA A 242 31.84 -2.08 6.66
C ALA A 242 31.11 -3.03 7.63
N GLN A 243 30.60 -2.50 8.74
CA GLN A 243 29.91 -3.27 9.79
C GLN A 243 28.39 -3.25 9.70
N LEU A 244 27.82 -2.63 8.65
CA LEU A 244 26.37 -2.72 8.42
C LEU A 244 26.03 -4.14 7.96
N PRO A 245 25.15 -4.88 8.68
CA PRO A 245 24.80 -6.25 8.34
C PRO A 245 24.17 -6.38 6.95
N LYS A 246 24.29 -7.58 6.37
CA LYS A 246 23.85 -7.85 4.99
C LYS A 246 22.37 -7.56 4.79
N GLU A 247 21.52 -7.93 5.73
CA GLU A 247 20.08 -7.69 5.69
C GLU A 247 19.75 -6.20 5.60
N PHE A 248 20.43 -5.34 6.37
CA PHE A 248 20.26 -3.88 6.28
C PHE A 248 20.85 -3.31 4.98
N ASN A 249 21.96 -3.87 4.50
CA ASN A 249 22.48 -3.51 3.18
C ASN A 249 21.46 -3.79 2.08
N PHE A 250 20.72 -4.90 2.14
CA PHE A 250 19.66 -5.19 1.17
C PHE A 250 18.43 -4.27 1.36
N GLU A 251 18.02 -4.05 2.61
CA GLU A 251 16.88 -3.17 2.92
C GLU A 251 17.09 -1.74 2.40
N LEU A 252 18.33 -1.24 2.50
CA LEU A 252 18.70 0.14 2.20
C LEU A 252 19.49 0.30 0.90
N ALA A 253 19.58 -0.75 0.09
CA ALA A 253 20.42 -0.76 -1.10
C ALA A 253 20.02 0.32 -2.12
N SER A 254 21.02 1.01 -2.65
CA SER A 254 20.81 1.89 -3.81
C SER A 254 20.69 1.09 -5.11
N VAL A 255 21.31 -0.09 -5.19
CA VAL A 255 21.30 -1.01 -6.34
C VAL A 255 21.36 -2.44 -5.84
N THR A 256 20.59 -3.33 -6.47
CA THR A 256 20.70 -4.77 -6.29
C THR A 256 21.05 -5.44 -7.61
N THR A 257 21.76 -6.58 -7.56
CA THR A 257 22.18 -7.33 -8.75
C THR A 257 21.63 -8.73 -8.70
N VAL A 258 21.09 -9.19 -9.82
CA VAL A 258 20.69 -10.59 -10.04
C VAL A 258 21.58 -11.21 -11.09
N VAL A 259 22.07 -12.42 -10.83
CA VAL A 259 22.73 -13.26 -11.82
C VAL A 259 21.82 -14.46 -12.06
N ALA A 260 21.36 -14.64 -13.28
CA ALA A 260 20.49 -15.74 -13.68
C ALA A 260 21.07 -16.54 -14.84
N ARG A 261 20.75 -17.84 -14.88
CA ARG A 261 21.09 -18.72 -16.00
C ARG A 261 19.80 -19.29 -16.60
N LYS A 262 19.68 -19.19 -17.91
CA LYS A 262 18.56 -19.83 -18.64
C LYS A 262 18.60 -21.35 -18.43
N ARG A 263 17.44 -21.94 -18.15
CA ARG A 263 17.20 -23.40 -18.10
C ARG A 263 17.17 -24.01 -19.48
#